data_0a120d4d4db52145e607e3cdf2310851
#
_entry.id   0a120d4d4db52145e607e3cdf2310851
#
_cell.length_a   1.000
_cell.length_b   1.000
_cell.length_c   1.000
_cell.angle_alpha   90.00
_cell.angle_beta   90.00
_cell.angle_gamma   90.00
#
_symmetry.space_group_name_H-M   'P 1'
#
loop_
_entity.id
_entity.type
_entity.pdbx_description
1 polymer ?
#
loop_
_entity_poly.entity_id
_entity_poly.type
_entity_poly.pdbx_seq_one_letter_code
_entity_poly.pdbx_strand_id
1 'polypeptide(L)'
;GVYVGGRGGGTHYSAREATIEGGWIYNLIGGPLTDSSKRNYNDTYINVKGGSIDMIVAGAGASATYGNRIVNLTGGVVNYAVFGGSNGYTGSDTGNYRGTLDGSTFIYVAGTAVVGDDDLISNNTNLFGAESGSVFGIGNGNSNSSKIGTANSSNIVINGNATIKRNVYGGGNYGAVGIDATTSTSTTIKVLGGT
;
A
#
# COMPACT_ATOMS: atom_id res chain seq x y z
N GLY A 1 -1.77 15.52 -2.04
CA GLY A 1 -1.17 14.26 -1.58
C GLY A 1 0.00 14.47 -0.64
N VAL A 2 0.29 13.46 0.16
CA VAL A 2 1.45 13.40 1.03
C VAL A 2 2.40 12.31 0.49
N TYR A 3 3.66 12.66 0.28
CA TYR A 3 4.70 11.79 -0.29
C TYR A 3 5.89 11.74 0.67
N VAL A 4 6.04 10.68 1.42
CA VAL A 4 7.06 10.54 2.45
C VAL A 4 8.46 10.45 1.84
N GLY A 5 8.57 9.92 0.64
CA GLY A 5 9.79 9.84 -0.15
C GLY A 5 10.02 10.98 -1.14
N GLY A 6 9.18 12.04 -1.08
CA GLY A 6 9.28 13.18 -2.00
C GLY A 6 8.59 12.96 -3.35
N ARG A 7 8.51 14.00 -4.17
CA ARG A 7 7.80 13.97 -5.46
C ARG A 7 8.58 13.23 -6.55
N GLY A 8 9.85 13.44 -6.64
CA GLY A 8 10.70 12.85 -7.67
C GLY A 8 12.17 12.90 -7.34
N GLY A 9 12.95 12.10 -8.00
CA GLY A 9 14.34 12.30 -8.28
C GLY A 9 15.37 12.04 -7.20
N GLY A 10 15.03 11.67 -5.99
CA GLY A 10 15.99 11.38 -4.92
C GLY A 10 16.10 9.89 -4.58
N THR A 11 17.32 9.38 -4.44
CA THR A 11 17.54 8.10 -3.75
C THR A 11 17.56 8.34 -2.25
N HIS A 12 16.76 7.60 -1.50
CA HIS A 12 16.62 7.76 -0.06
C HIS A 12 17.25 6.56 0.66
N TYR A 13 18.15 6.86 1.60
CA TYR A 13 18.91 5.86 2.37
C TYR A 13 18.49 5.75 3.84
N SER A 14 17.56 6.57 4.30
CA SER A 14 17.07 6.54 5.68
C SER A 14 15.65 6.00 5.77
N ALA A 15 15.29 5.49 6.94
CA ALA A 15 13.92 5.15 7.26
C ALA A 15 13.03 6.40 7.18
N ARG A 16 11.77 6.20 6.83
CA ARG A 16 10.80 7.27 6.66
C ARG A 16 9.57 6.98 7.48
N GLU A 17 8.99 8.04 8.01
CA GLU A 17 7.79 7.93 8.81
C GLU A 17 6.81 9.05 8.47
N ALA A 18 5.53 8.71 8.43
CA ALA A 18 4.42 9.64 8.40
C ALA A 18 3.43 9.27 9.49
N THR A 19 3.03 10.23 10.30
CA THR A 19 1.95 10.09 11.27
C THR A 19 0.82 11.05 10.92
N ILE A 20 -0.38 10.52 10.73
CA ILE A 20 -1.58 11.25 10.37
C ILE A 20 -2.55 11.17 11.54
N GLU A 21 -2.90 12.30 12.11
CA GLU A 21 -3.80 12.42 13.25
C GLU A 21 -5.14 13.06 12.90
N GLY A 22 -5.24 13.69 11.71
CA GLY A 22 -6.47 14.34 11.24
C GLY A 22 -6.33 14.93 9.85
N GLY A 23 -7.36 15.64 9.41
CA GLY A 23 -7.42 16.28 8.11
C GLY A 23 -7.84 15.33 6.97
N TRP A 24 -7.77 15.84 5.73
CA TRP A 24 -8.05 15.07 4.52
C TRP A 24 -6.84 15.00 3.61
N ILE A 25 -6.53 13.81 3.11
CA ILE A 25 -5.40 13.52 2.23
C ILE A 25 -5.90 12.71 1.03
N TYR A 26 -5.70 13.23 -0.18
CA TYR A 26 -6.05 12.52 -1.41
C TYR A 26 -5.23 11.23 -1.60
N ASN A 27 -3.89 11.32 -1.55
CA ASN A 27 -3.01 10.15 -1.62
C ASN A 27 -1.91 10.25 -0.56
N LEU A 28 -1.71 9.19 0.20
CA LEU A 28 -0.60 9.00 1.11
C LEU A 28 0.33 7.92 0.56
N ILE A 29 1.51 8.34 0.10
CA ILE A 29 2.48 7.46 -0.56
C ILE A 29 3.79 7.44 0.23
N GLY A 30 4.23 6.27 0.66
CA GLY A 30 5.42 6.08 1.50
C GLY A 30 6.74 6.32 0.78
N GLY A 31 6.79 6.13 -0.53
CA GLY A 31 7.97 6.35 -1.36
C GLY A 31 7.87 7.57 -2.27
N PRO A 32 8.78 7.70 -3.24
CA PRO A 32 8.68 8.74 -4.27
C PRO A 32 7.49 8.49 -5.20
N LEU A 33 6.88 9.59 -5.66
CA LEU A 33 5.73 9.51 -6.56
C LEU A 33 6.12 9.02 -7.95
N THR A 34 7.13 9.62 -8.52
CA THR A 34 7.53 9.42 -9.91
C THR A 34 9.05 9.29 -10.00
N ASP A 35 9.54 8.39 -10.69
CA ASP A 35 10.91 8.16 -11.14
C ASP A 35 11.34 6.72 -10.89
N SER A 36 11.21 5.89 -11.91
CA SER A 36 11.58 4.48 -11.87
C SER A 36 13.09 4.25 -11.71
N SER A 37 13.92 5.28 -11.95
CA SER A 37 15.37 5.19 -11.82
C SER A 37 15.88 5.37 -10.38
N LYS A 38 15.04 5.92 -9.50
CA LYS A 38 15.40 6.19 -8.10
C LYS A 38 14.86 5.13 -7.17
N ARG A 39 15.54 4.93 -6.08
CA ARG A 39 15.26 3.83 -5.17
C ARG A 39 15.11 4.31 -3.75
N ASN A 40 14.22 3.66 -3.02
CA ASN A 40 14.10 3.81 -1.59
C ASN A 40 14.75 2.62 -0.91
N TYR A 41 15.75 2.91 -0.11
CA TYR A 41 16.34 1.95 0.82
C TYR A 41 15.76 2.18 2.22
N ASN A 42 15.75 1.15 3.04
CA ASN A 42 15.20 1.14 4.40
C ASN A 42 13.67 1.21 4.53
N ASP A 43 13.22 1.03 5.72
CA ASP A 43 11.82 0.86 6.06
C ASP A 43 11.01 2.16 5.89
N THR A 44 9.73 1.98 5.65
CA THR A 44 8.75 3.07 5.66
C THR A 44 7.63 2.74 6.65
N TYR A 45 7.31 3.69 7.51
CA TYR A 45 6.25 3.62 8.50
C TYR A 45 5.16 4.62 8.16
N ILE A 46 3.93 4.15 8.05
CA ILE A 46 2.73 4.97 7.89
C ILE A 46 1.83 4.69 9.08
N ASN A 47 1.67 5.68 9.95
CA ASN A 47 0.84 5.60 11.13
C ASN A 47 -0.38 6.50 10.95
N VAL A 48 -1.57 5.93 10.88
CA VAL A 48 -2.83 6.68 10.76
C VAL A 48 -3.64 6.48 12.04
N LYS A 49 -3.85 7.56 12.76
CA LYS A 49 -4.61 7.61 14.00
C LYS A 49 -5.94 8.34 13.86
N GLY A 50 -6.12 9.08 12.77
CA GLY A 50 -7.33 9.84 12.49
C GLY A 50 -7.31 10.49 11.11
N GLY A 51 -8.37 11.25 10.79
CA GLY A 51 -8.53 11.91 9.51
C GLY A 51 -9.18 11.04 8.44
N SER A 52 -9.21 11.57 7.21
CA SER A 52 -9.73 10.89 6.02
C SER A 52 -8.66 10.85 4.94
N ILE A 53 -8.40 9.68 4.39
CA ILE A 53 -7.39 9.46 3.36
C ILE A 53 -8.08 8.72 2.22
N ASP A 54 -7.95 9.21 0.98
CA ASP A 54 -8.58 8.47 -0.10
C ASP A 54 -7.83 7.16 -0.36
N MET A 55 -6.50 7.20 -0.50
CA MET A 55 -5.73 5.98 -0.76
C MET A 55 -4.39 5.98 -0.02
N ILE A 56 -4.00 4.82 0.52
CA ILE A 56 -2.68 4.57 1.08
C ILE A 56 -1.90 3.62 0.16
N VAL A 57 -0.68 4.03 -0.19
CA VAL A 57 0.32 3.20 -0.88
C VAL A 57 1.60 3.23 -0.04
N ALA A 58 1.90 2.16 0.66
CA ALA A 58 3.03 2.16 1.60
C ALA A 58 4.40 2.16 0.91
N GLY A 59 4.46 1.66 -0.31
CA GLY A 59 5.64 1.74 -1.17
C GLY A 59 5.71 3.05 -1.96
N ALA A 60 6.31 2.99 -3.12
CA ALA A 60 6.44 4.12 -4.05
C ALA A 60 5.28 4.18 -5.06
N GLY A 61 5.14 5.31 -5.73
CA GLY A 61 4.24 5.43 -6.88
C GLY A 61 4.68 4.53 -8.02
N ALA A 62 5.94 4.66 -8.48
CA ALA A 62 6.45 3.92 -9.62
C ALA A 62 7.90 3.40 -9.47
N SER A 63 8.52 3.56 -8.30
CA SER A 63 9.93 3.20 -8.07
C SER A 63 10.07 1.86 -7.37
N ALA A 64 11.21 1.20 -7.57
CA ALA A 64 11.61 0.08 -6.73
C ALA A 64 11.88 0.55 -5.30
N THR A 65 11.50 -0.26 -4.33
CA THR A 65 11.70 0.02 -2.91
C THR A 65 12.36 -1.18 -2.24
N TYR A 66 13.24 -0.89 -1.30
CA TYR A 66 13.94 -1.87 -0.46
C TYR A 66 13.58 -1.65 1.01
N GLY A 67 13.70 -2.69 1.83
CA GLY A 67 13.27 -2.66 3.23
C GLY A 67 11.75 -2.86 3.37
N ASN A 68 11.28 -2.87 4.59
CA ASN A 68 9.89 -3.19 4.90
C ASN A 68 8.95 -1.99 4.73
N ARG A 69 7.68 -2.29 4.52
CA ARG A 69 6.58 -1.31 4.49
C ARG A 69 5.60 -1.64 5.58
N ILE A 70 5.45 -0.73 6.50
CA ILE A 70 4.64 -0.89 7.69
C ILE A 70 3.52 0.14 7.67
N VAL A 71 2.27 -0.33 7.69
CA VAL A 71 1.07 0.50 7.82
C VAL A 71 0.37 0.15 9.12
N ASN A 72 0.28 1.10 10.02
CA ASN A 72 -0.49 1.03 11.25
C ASN A 72 -1.70 1.95 11.12
N LEU A 73 -2.86 1.39 10.87
CA LEU A 73 -4.12 2.10 10.75
C LEU A 73 -4.94 1.81 12.01
N THR A 74 -4.96 2.75 12.94
CA THR A 74 -5.61 2.57 14.25
C THR A 74 -6.83 3.46 14.46
N GLY A 75 -7.07 4.38 13.54
CA GLY A 75 -8.23 5.27 13.50
C GLY A 75 -8.32 5.96 12.15
N GLY A 76 -9.34 6.80 11.97
CA GLY A 76 -9.60 7.46 10.70
C GLY A 76 -10.26 6.57 9.65
N VAL A 77 -10.42 7.13 8.46
CA VAL A 77 -11.09 6.48 7.32
C VAL A 77 -10.15 6.46 6.12
N VAL A 78 -10.03 5.32 5.45
CA VAL A 78 -9.42 5.21 4.13
C VAL A 78 -10.53 4.92 3.12
N ASN A 79 -10.87 5.90 2.28
CA ASN A 79 -12.07 5.87 1.45
C ASN A 79 -12.01 4.80 0.34
N TYR A 80 -10.84 4.68 -0.36
CA TYR A 80 -10.71 3.72 -1.44
C TYR A 80 -10.00 2.44 -1.00
N ALA A 81 -8.68 2.46 -0.87
CA ALA A 81 -7.92 1.23 -0.63
C ALA A 81 -6.61 1.46 0.13
N VAL A 82 -6.13 0.39 0.76
CA VAL A 82 -4.81 0.31 1.37
C VAL A 82 -3.95 -0.69 0.60
N PHE A 83 -2.78 -0.24 0.13
CA PHE A 83 -1.76 -1.08 -0.49
C PHE A 83 -0.51 -1.14 0.37
N GLY A 84 -0.09 -2.35 0.76
CA GLY A 84 1.15 -2.56 1.49
C GLY A 84 2.42 -2.32 0.65
N GLY A 85 2.34 -2.55 -0.64
CA GLY A 85 3.45 -2.35 -1.57
C GLY A 85 3.35 -1.05 -2.37
N SER A 86 3.96 -1.04 -3.54
CA SER A 86 4.04 0.12 -4.43
C SER A 86 2.90 0.16 -5.44
N ASN A 87 2.60 1.34 -5.94
CA ASN A 87 1.62 1.54 -7.01
C ASN A 87 2.32 1.52 -8.37
N GLY A 88 2.22 0.44 -9.08
CA GLY A 88 2.79 0.29 -10.41
C GLY A 88 1.94 0.85 -11.56
N TYR A 89 0.81 1.46 -11.26
CA TYR A 89 -0.20 1.86 -12.26
C TYR A 89 0.20 3.04 -13.14
N THR A 90 1.13 3.89 -12.71
CA THR A 90 1.41 5.13 -13.41
C THR A 90 2.39 4.97 -14.57
N GLY A 91 1.86 5.01 -15.78
CA GLY A 91 2.58 5.47 -16.94
C GLY A 91 3.09 4.41 -17.93
N SER A 92 3.37 4.91 -19.10
CA SER A 92 3.83 4.24 -20.32
C SER A 92 5.29 3.78 -20.31
N ASP A 93 5.93 3.70 -19.14
CA ASP A 93 7.35 3.45 -19.03
C ASP A 93 7.69 1.96 -19.06
N THR A 94 8.60 1.54 -19.91
CA THR A 94 8.98 0.17 -20.19
C THR A 94 10.07 -0.41 -19.27
N GLY A 95 10.41 0.32 -18.20
CA GLY A 95 11.49 -0.07 -17.27
C GLY A 95 11.15 -1.27 -16.38
N ASN A 96 12.14 -2.13 -16.16
CA ASN A 96 12.02 -3.41 -15.44
C ASN A 96 11.81 -3.31 -13.92
N TYR A 97 11.57 -2.12 -13.34
CA TYR A 97 11.63 -1.89 -11.89
C TYR A 97 10.39 -1.23 -11.29
N ARG A 98 9.25 -1.34 -11.95
CA ARG A 98 8.05 -0.64 -11.49
C ARG A 98 7.41 -1.32 -10.31
N GLY A 99 7.40 -0.62 -9.18
CA GLY A 99 6.68 -1.03 -8.00
C GLY A 99 7.20 -2.29 -7.33
N THR A 100 8.40 -2.76 -7.65
CA THR A 100 8.99 -3.89 -6.95
C THR A 100 9.38 -3.49 -5.53
N LEU A 101 9.13 -4.37 -4.59
CA LEU A 101 9.57 -4.26 -3.21
C LEU A 101 10.49 -5.44 -2.88
N ASP A 102 11.74 -5.14 -2.61
CA ASP A 102 12.66 -6.11 -1.99
C ASP A 102 12.59 -5.93 -0.47
N GLY A 103 11.59 -6.55 0.12
CA GLY A 103 11.23 -6.50 1.51
C GLY A 103 9.82 -7.02 1.74
N SER A 104 9.35 -6.93 2.95
CA SER A 104 8.04 -7.41 3.36
C SER A 104 7.07 -6.27 3.65
N THR A 105 5.80 -6.56 3.53
CA THR A 105 4.74 -5.64 3.91
C THR A 105 4.08 -6.09 5.21
N PHE A 106 3.75 -5.13 6.04
CA PHE A 106 3.05 -5.33 7.30
C PHE A 106 1.92 -4.31 7.38
N ILE A 107 0.68 -4.78 7.42
CA ILE A 107 -0.51 -3.94 7.55
C ILE A 107 -1.24 -4.33 8.82
N TYR A 108 -1.36 -3.40 9.74
CA TYR A 108 -2.12 -3.55 10.96
C TYR A 108 -3.30 -2.59 10.92
N VAL A 109 -4.52 -3.14 10.86
CA VAL A 109 -5.76 -2.36 10.90
C VAL A 109 -6.46 -2.69 12.21
N ALA A 110 -6.64 -1.69 13.06
CA ALA A 110 -7.12 -1.87 14.42
C ALA A 110 -7.87 -0.65 14.96
N GLY A 111 -8.21 -0.69 16.24
CA GLY A 111 -8.89 0.41 16.92
C GLY A 111 -10.25 0.69 16.29
N THR A 112 -10.46 1.91 15.84
CA THR A 112 -11.70 2.37 15.17
C THR A 112 -11.48 2.71 13.70
N ALA A 113 -10.41 2.20 13.10
CA ALA A 113 -10.09 2.44 11.71
C ALA A 113 -11.15 1.86 10.77
N VAL A 114 -11.45 2.59 9.70
CA VAL A 114 -12.39 2.17 8.66
C VAL A 114 -11.69 2.17 7.31
N VAL A 115 -11.83 1.10 6.54
CA VAL A 115 -11.42 1.04 5.15
C VAL A 115 -12.68 0.86 4.30
N GLY A 116 -12.98 1.86 3.50
CA GLY A 116 -14.11 1.93 2.59
C GLY A 116 -15.04 3.10 2.88
N ASP A 117 -15.65 3.59 1.81
CA ASP A 117 -16.72 4.57 1.80
C ASP A 117 -17.93 3.92 1.12
N ASP A 118 -19.11 4.03 1.73
CA ASP A 118 -20.32 3.32 1.25
C ASP A 118 -20.78 3.83 -0.12
N ASP A 119 -20.65 5.13 -0.37
CA ASP A 119 -21.04 5.71 -1.65
C ASP A 119 -20.11 5.24 -2.77
N LEU A 120 -18.80 5.17 -2.52
CA LEU A 120 -17.83 4.69 -3.48
C LEU A 120 -17.99 3.20 -3.76
N ILE A 121 -18.31 2.41 -2.75
CA ILE A 121 -18.58 0.97 -2.89
C ILE A 121 -19.86 0.75 -3.68
N SER A 122 -20.95 1.45 -3.33
CA SER A 122 -22.26 1.33 -3.97
C SER A 122 -22.21 1.69 -5.45
N ASN A 123 -21.42 2.70 -5.79
CA ASN A 123 -21.22 3.12 -7.18
C ASN A 123 -20.15 2.29 -7.92
N ASN A 124 -19.61 1.24 -7.27
CA ASN A 124 -18.54 0.40 -7.80
C ASN A 124 -17.34 1.23 -8.32
N THR A 125 -17.03 2.31 -7.61
CA THR A 125 -15.95 3.21 -7.99
C THR A 125 -14.62 2.54 -7.72
N ASN A 126 -13.79 2.46 -8.74
CA ASN A 126 -12.45 1.92 -8.66
C ASN A 126 -11.43 3.03 -8.89
N LEU A 127 -10.53 3.24 -7.95
CA LEU A 127 -9.40 4.13 -8.12
C LEU A 127 -8.17 3.32 -8.56
N PHE A 128 -7.57 3.70 -9.68
CA PHE A 128 -6.44 2.96 -10.28
C PHE A 128 -6.72 1.47 -10.52
N GLY A 129 -7.97 1.11 -10.85
CA GLY A 129 -8.37 -0.26 -11.12
C GLY A 129 -8.52 -1.16 -9.89
N ALA A 130 -8.43 -0.60 -8.69
CA ALA A 130 -8.58 -1.34 -7.44
C ALA A 130 -9.98 -1.18 -6.86
N GLU A 131 -10.46 -2.21 -6.18
CA GLU A 131 -11.74 -2.19 -5.46
C GLU A 131 -11.71 -1.21 -4.30
N SER A 132 -12.69 -0.29 -4.25
CA SER A 132 -12.92 0.55 -3.09
C SER A 132 -13.30 -0.27 -1.87
N GLY A 133 -12.80 0.10 -0.69
CA GLY A 133 -13.08 -0.58 0.58
C GLY A 133 -12.23 -1.82 0.83
N SER A 134 -11.18 -2.04 0.06
CA SER A 134 -10.34 -3.24 0.19
C SER A 134 -8.93 -2.95 0.71
N VAL A 135 -8.34 -3.97 1.34
CA VAL A 135 -6.94 -3.99 1.78
C VAL A 135 -6.17 -5.00 0.94
N PHE A 136 -5.08 -4.56 0.34
CA PHE A 136 -4.17 -5.39 -0.44
C PHE A 136 -2.82 -5.47 0.28
N GLY A 137 -2.38 -6.68 0.59
CA GLY A 137 -1.13 -6.92 1.31
C GLY A 137 0.10 -6.43 0.55
N ILE A 138 0.01 -6.39 -0.77
CA ILE A 138 1.09 -5.95 -1.65
C ILE A 138 0.64 -4.72 -2.44
N GLY A 139 1.27 -4.51 -3.59
CA GLY A 139 1.04 -3.30 -4.36
C GLY A 139 -0.12 -3.39 -5.33
N ASN A 140 -0.45 -2.24 -5.87
CA ASN A 140 -1.27 -2.14 -7.05
C ASN A 140 -0.42 -2.39 -8.29
N GLY A 141 -0.98 -2.96 -9.30
CA GLY A 141 -0.31 -3.25 -10.57
C GLY A 141 -1.18 -2.89 -11.76
N ASN A 142 -0.69 -3.25 -12.94
CA ASN A 142 -1.41 -3.12 -14.20
C ASN A 142 -1.48 -4.50 -14.87
N SER A 143 -2.60 -4.86 -15.45
CA SER A 143 -2.82 -6.15 -16.13
C SER A 143 -1.79 -6.48 -17.23
N ASN A 144 -1.08 -5.49 -17.72
CA ASN A 144 -0.11 -5.64 -18.82
C ASN A 144 1.34 -5.89 -18.36
N SER A 145 1.62 -6.05 -17.07
CA SER A 145 3.00 -6.22 -16.59
C SER A 145 3.09 -7.26 -15.47
N SER A 146 3.87 -8.30 -15.69
CA SER A 146 4.06 -9.41 -14.75
C SER A 146 4.95 -9.10 -13.54
N LYS A 147 5.45 -7.86 -13.39
CA LYS A 147 6.45 -7.50 -12.37
C LYS A 147 6.07 -6.31 -11.49
N ILE A 148 4.83 -5.87 -11.53
CA ILE A 148 4.39 -4.68 -10.83
C ILE A 148 3.76 -5.07 -9.49
N GLY A 149 4.19 -4.42 -8.41
CA GLY A 149 3.63 -4.60 -7.07
C GLY A 149 4.07 -5.89 -6.38
N THR A 150 5.28 -6.38 -6.63
CA THR A 150 5.83 -7.56 -5.94
C THR A 150 6.36 -7.23 -4.56
N ALA A 151 6.29 -8.18 -3.62
CA ALA A 151 6.97 -8.14 -2.32
C ALA A 151 7.39 -9.56 -1.90
N ASN A 152 8.38 -9.67 -1.01
CA ASN A 152 8.86 -10.95 -0.52
C ASN A 152 7.81 -11.66 0.33
N SER A 153 7.12 -10.95 1.18
CA SER A 153 6.00 -11.48 1.96
C SER A 153 4.98 -10.40 2.29
N SER A 154 3.79 -10.83 2.66
CA SER A 154 2.71 -9.95 3.09
C SER A 154 2.12 -10.44 4.41
N ASN A 155 2.00 -9.53 5.36
CA ASN A 155 1.43 -9.80 6.68
C ASN A 155 0.34 -8.78 6.97
N ILE A 156 -0.89 -9.24 7.14
CA ILE A 156 -2.04 -8.40 7.46
C ILE A 156 -2.64 -8.87 8.77
N VAL A 157 -2.88 -7.94 9.67
CA VAL A 157 -3.58 -8.20 10.93
C VAL A 157 -4.74 -7.24 11.07
N ILE A 158 -5.94 -7.78 11.24
CA ILE A 158 -7.15 -7.02 11.54
C ILE A 158 -7.51 -7.29 12.99
N ASN A 159 -7.72 -6.24 13.77
CA ASN A 159 -7.97 -6.36 15.22
C ASN A 159 -8.89 -5.24 15.76
N GLY A 160 -9.34 -5.40 16.99
CA GLY A 160 -10.18 -4.42 17.69
C GLY A 160 -11.54 -4.25 17.01
N ASN A 161 -11.97 -3.00 16.87
CA ASN A 161 -13.23 -2.61 16.23
C ASN A 161 -13.02 -2.05 14.82
N ALA A 162 -11.92 -2.42 14.18
CA ALA A 162 -11.65 -1.99 12.81
C ALA A 162 -12.71 -2.54 11.84
N THR A 163 -13.05 -1.75 10.82
CA THR A 163 -14.01 -2.14 9.79
C THR A 163 -13.35 -2.12 8.43
N ILE A 164 -13.43 -3.23 7.69
CA ILE A 164 -13.06 -3.30 6.29
C ILE A 164 -14.30 -3.64 5.49
N LYS A 165 -14.79 -2.68 4.71
CA LYS A 165 -16.11 -2.77 4.08
C LYS A 165 -16.19 -3.69 2.88
N ARG A 166 -15.04 -4.20 2.38
CA ARG A 166 -15.04 -5.16 1.28
C ARG A 166 -14.12 -6.34 1.53
N ASN A 167 -12.95 -6.33 0.94
CA ASN A 167 -12.09 -7.53 0.88
C ASN A 167 -10.72 -7.29 1.48
N VAL A 168 -10.12 -8.38 1.99
CA VAL A 168 -8.71 -8.40 2.39
C VAL A 168 -7.99 -9.42 1.52
N TYR A 169 -7.03 -8.93 0.74
CA TYR A 169 -6.21 -9.74 -0.15
C TYR A 169 -4.78 -9.81 0.39
N GLY A 170 -4.27 -11.00 0.61
CA GLY A 170 -2.87 -11.18 0.99
C GLY A 170 -1.89 -10.82 -0.12
N GLY A 171 -2.30 -10.98 -1.37
CA GLY A 171 -1.57 -10.50 -2.55
C GLY A 171 -1.84 -9.03 -2.88
N GLY A 172 -1.50 -8.64 -4.09
CA GLY A 172 -1.78 -7.32 -4.64
C GLY A 172 -2.95 -7.32 -5.60
N ASN A 173 -3.38 -6.13 -5.99
CA ASN A 173 -4.22 -5.95 -7.16
C ASN A 173 -3.31 -5.99 -8.40
N TYR A 174 -3.31 -7.10 -9.13
CA TYR A 174 -2.33 -7.46 -10.16
C TYR A 174 -0.86 -7.58 -9.67
N GLY A 175 -0.61 -7.56 -8.36
CA GLY A 175 0.71 -7.74 -7.77
C GLY A 175 0.93 -9.18 -7.31
N ALA A 176 2.17 -9.65 -7.38
CA ALA A 176 2.56 -11.00 -6.99
C ALA A 176 3.30 -11.02 -5.65
N VAL A 177 3.05 -12.06 -4.85
CA VAL A 177 3.89 -12.39 -3.69
C VAL A 177 5.06 -13.23 -4.19
N GLY A 178 6.26 -12.78 -3.85
CA GLY A 178 7.49 -13.43 -4.28
C GLY A 178 8.14 -12.75 -5.48
N ILE A 179 9.45 -12.74 -5.46
CA ILE A 179 10.28 -12.18 -6.55
C ILE A 179 10.45 -13.22 -7.65
N ASP A 180 10.47 -14.48 -7.29
CA ASP A 180 10.60 -15.63 -8.21
C ASP A 180 10.01 -16.90 -7.60
N ALA A 181 9.96 -17.96 -8.38
CA ALA A 181 9.39 -19.25 -7.96
C ALA A 181 10.28 -20.04 -6.95
N THR A 182 11.51 -19.59 -6.72
CA THR A 182 12.48 -20.27 -5.86
C THR A 182 12.62 -19.64 -4.49
N THR A 183 12.19 -18.37 -4.34
CA THR A 183 12.25 -17.66 -3.06
C THR A 183 11.08 -18.10 -2.17
N SER A 184 11.39 -18.54 -0.96
CA SER A 184 10.36 -18.88 0.03
C SER A 184 9.62 -17.60 0.42
N THR A 185 8.36 -17.53 0.05
CA THR A 185 7.49 -16.36 0.26
C THR A 185 6.24 -16.76 0.99
N SER A 186 5.70 -15.84 1.77
CA SER A 186 4.50 -16.12 2.55
C SER A 186 3.50 -14.97 2.51
N THR A 187 2.24 -15.34 2.54
CA THR A 187 1.14 -14.43 2.79
C THR A 187 0.44 -14.87 4.07
N THR A 188 0.31 -13.95 4.99
CA THR A 188 -0.40 -14.20 6.25
C THR A 188 -1.49 -13.16 6.45
N ILE A 189 -2.71 -13.62 6.69
CA ILE A 189 -3.82 -12.77 7.12
C ILE A 189 -4.31 -13.32 8.46
N LYS A 190 -4.34 -12.47 9.48
CA LYS A 190 -4.88 -12.77 10.80
C LYS A 190 -6.03 -11.84 11.10
N VAL A 191 -7.22 -12.40 11.35
CA VAL A 191 -8.39 -11.66 11.81
C VAL A 191 -8.59 -12.00 13.27
N LEU A 192 -8.30 -11.04 14.14
CA LEU A 192 -8.37 -11.18 15.60
C LEU A 192 -9.55 -10.40 16.18
N GLY A 193 -10.23 -9.61 15.36
CA GLY A 193 -11.37 -8.76 15.67
C GLY A 193 -11.76 -7.97 14.43
N GLY A 194 -12.71 -7.04 14.58
CA GLY A 194 -13.18 -6.20 13.48
C GLY A 194 -14.37 -6.82 12.72
N THR A 195 -14.84 -6.09 11.73
CA THR A 195 -15.93 -6.44 10.81
C THR A 195 -15.57 -6.05 9.38
#